data_7a26f2ba9c0b0c3c3a407ddc46fc72af
#
_entry.id   7a26f2ba9c0b0c3c3a407ddc46fc72af
#
_cell.length_a   1.000
_cell.length_b   1.000
_cell.length_c   1.000
_cell.angle_alpha   90.00
_cell.angle_beta   90.00
_cell.angle_gamma   90.00
#
_symmetry.space_group_name_H-M   'P 1'
#
loop_
_entity.id
_entity.type
_entity.pdbx_description
1 polymer ?
#
loop_
_entity_poly.entity_id
_entity_poly.type
_entity_poly.pdbx_seq_one_letter_code
_entity_poly.pdbx_strand_id
1 'polypeptide(L)'
;MILIKDLIVKLGDFSLVIDHLKINDGEYFVVLGPSGVGKTVFLHTLMGFLKPLKGRIEVNGIDITHWPPEKRNFALIPQDYALFSHMNVFNNIAYGLKIRGLSKDYIRRVVHEIASILEIEHILNRNVDSLSGGEKQRVALARALVVKPHVLLLDEPFANLDPRLRAKSRCFIKRIHERLRFTAIHVTHNIIDAILMADRIGYMKEGRFVTVLYPKEFIKTEYARPYLDEILPLSEYLKNSSYNN
;
A
#
# COMPACT_ATOMS: atom_id res chain seq x y z
N MET A 1 -13.43 7.54 5.46
CA MET A 1 -14.01 6.17 5.47
C MET A 1 -14.36 5.78 4.04
N ILE A 2 -13.92 4.58 3.62
CA ILE A 2 -14.26 3.97 2.32
C ILE A 2 -15.32 2.92 2.55
N LEU A 3 -16.35 2.91 1.72
CA LEU A 3 -17.43 1.92 1.77
C LEU A 3 -17.68 1.39 0.35
N ILE A 4 -17.59 0.08 0.19
CA ILE A 4 -17.84 -0.62 -1.08
C ILE A 4 -19.05 -1.53 -0.88
N LYS A 5 -19.99 -1.47 -1.82
CA LYS A 5 -21.24 -2.25 -1.77
C LYS A 5 -21.55 -2.86 -3.12
N ASP A 6 -21.87 -4.16 -3.13
CA ASP A 6 -22.35 -4.93 -4.29
C ASP A 6 -21.51 -4.72 -5.55
N LEU A 7 -20.18 -4.53 -5.37
CA LEU A 7 -19.26 -4.20 -6.46
C LEU A 7 -18.93 -5.42 -7.30
N ILE A 8 -19.08 -5.29 -8.61
CA ILE A 8 -18.69 -6.30 -9.59
C ILE A 8 -17.84 -5.65 -10.66
N VAL A 9 -16.60 -6.14 -10.82
CA VAL A 9 -15.69 -5.75 -11.90
C VAL A 9 -15.35 -6.98 -12.73
N LYS A 10 -15.46 -6.89 -14.05
CA LYS A 10 -15.15 -7.96 -14.99
C LYS A 10 -13.93 -7.61 -15.81
N LEU A 11 -12.99 -8.55 -15.92
CA LEU A 11 -11.78 -8.42 -16.72
C LEU A 11 -11.52 -9.75 -17.45
N GLY A 12 -11.97 -9.85 -18.71
CA GLY A 12 -12.03 -11.13 -19.42
C GLY A 12 -12.91 -12.15 -18.67
N ASP A 13 -12.34 -13.31 -18.37
CA ASP A 13 -13.03 -14.36 -17.61
C ASP A 13 -12.96 -14.17 -16.09
N PHE A 14 -12.11 -13.24 -15.61
CA PHE A 14 -11.98 -12.94 -14.20
C PHE A 14 -13.05 -11.96 -13.71
N SER A 15 -13.56 -12.21 -12.51
CA SER A 15 -14.52 -11.32 -11.84
C SER A 15 -14.08 -11.02 -10.42
N LEU A 16 -13.96 -9.72 -10.10
CA LEU A 16 -13.85 -9.24 -8.72
C LEU A 16 -15.25 -8.95 -8.20
N VAL A 17 -15.64 -9.57 -7.09
CA VAL A 17 -16.94 -9.39 -6.45
C VAL A 17 -16.75 -9.03 -4.99
N ILE A 18 -17.30 -7.89 -4.59
CA ILE A 18 -17.23 -7.39 -3.20
C ILE A 18 -18.64 -7.02 -2.76
N ASP A 19 -19.24 -7.86 -1.94
CA ASP A 19 -20.61 -7.64 -1.45
C ASP A 19 -20.63 -6.43 -0.49
N HIS A 20 -19.72 -6.41 0.50
CA HIS A 20 -19.58 -5.30 1.42
C HIS A 20 -18.17 -5.23 1.98
N LEU A 21 -17.53 -4.06 1.88
CA LEU A 21 -16.24 -3.78 2.52
C LEU A 21 -16.22 -2.35 3.05
N LYS A 22 -15.90 -2.21 4.33
CA LYS A 22 -15.71 -0.93 5.00
C LYS A 22 -14.27 -0.80 5.47
N ILE A 23 -13.61 0.32 5.14
CA ILE A 23 -12.27 0.70 5.61
C ILE A 23 -12.38 2.06 6.28
N ASN A 24 -11.88 2.16 7.52
CA ASN A 24 -12.01 3.37 8.31
C ASN A 24 -10.92 4.41 7.95
N ASP A 25 -11.15 5.67 8.29
CA ASP A 25 -10.10 6.69 8.14
C ASP A 25 -8.93 6.42 9.07
N GLY A 26 -7.72 6.64 8.54
CA GLY A 26 -6.48 6.37 9.26
C GLY A 26 -6.16 4.90 9.46
N GLU A 27 -6.96 3.97 8.91
CA GLU A 27 -6.73 2.53 9.01
C GLU A 27 -5.63 2.08 8.05
N TYR A 28 -4.76 1.20 8.52
CA TYR A 28 -3.84 0.43 7.67
C TYR A 28 -4.48 -0.92 7.35
N PHE A 29 -5.19 -0.98 6.23
CA PHE A 29 -5.89 -2.18 5.78
C PHE A 29 -5.00 -3.00 4.84
N VAL A 30 -4.77 -4.27 5.16
CA VAL A 30 -3.98 -5.16 4.31
C VAL A 30 -4.87 -6.16 3.60
N VAL A 31 -4.72 -6.25 2.28
CA VAL A 31 -5.33 -7.29 1.46
C VAL A 31 -4.31 -8.40 1.23
N LEU A 32 -4.50 -9.52 1.89
CA LEU A 32 -3.66 -10.71 1.78
C LEU A 32 -4.32 -11.74 0.85
N GLY A 33 -3.52 -12.42 0.06
CA GLY A 33 -3.97 -13.54 -0.77
C GLY A 33 -2.91 -14.00 -1.76
N PRO A 34 -3.06 -15.19 -2.35
CA PRO A 34 -2.14 -15.72 -3.36
C PRO A 34 -1.98 -14.78 -4.57
N SER A 35 -0.96 -15.03 -5.39
CA SER A 35 -0.80 -14.31 -6.65
C SER A 35 -1.97 -14.64 -7.60
N GLY A 36 -2.41 -13.64 -8.39
CA GLY A 36 -3.49 -13.84 -9.38
C GLY A 36 -4.92 -13.78 -8.84
N VAL A 37 -5.17 -13.66 -7.53
CA VAL A 37 -6.54 -13.63 -6.97
C VAL A 37 -7.29 -12.31 -7.16
N GLY A 38 -6.68 -11.30 -7.81
CA GLY A 38 -7.37 -10.03 -8.11
C GLY A 38 -7.01 -8.85 -7.20
N LYS A 39 -5.94 -8.93 -6.38
CA LYS A 39 -5.52 -7.84 -5.49
C LYS A 39 -5.21 -6.54 -6.26
N THR A 40 -4.44 -6.63 -7.34
CA THR A 40 -4.13 -5.48 -8.20
C THR A 40 -5.37 -4.97 -8.94
N VAL A 41 -6.29 -5.87 -9.36
CA VAL A 41 -7.60 -5.48 -9.93
C VAL A 41 -8.40 -4.65 -8.93
N PHE A 42 -8.38 -5.04 -7.66
CA PHE A 42 -9.01 -4.28 -6.57
C PHE A 42 -8.40 -2.87 -6.44
N LEU A 43 -7.06 -2.74 -6.39
CA LEU A 43 -6.40 -1.43 -6.34
C LEU A 43 -6.70 -0.58 -7.58
N HIS A 44 -6.65 -1.15 -8.78
CA HIS A 44 -6.95 -0.44 -10.02
C HIS A 44 -8.41 0.02 -10.08
N THR A 45 -9.33 -0.75 -9.51
CA THR A 45 -10.74 -0.35 -9.38
C THR A 45 -10.88 0.84 -8.42
N LEU A 46 -10.21 0.81 -7.29
CA LEU A 46 -10.18 1.93 -6.35
C LEU A 46 -9.55 3.18 -6.96
N MET A 47 -8.50 3.04 -7.76
CA MET A 47 -7.90 4.17 -8.51
C MET A 47 -8.82 4.72 -9.60
N GLY A 48 -9.81 3.95 -10.08
CA GLY A 48 -10.68 4.34 -11.19
C GLY A 48 -10.12 3.99 -12.57
N PHE A 49 -9.05 3.19 -12.63
CA PHE A 49 -8.53 2.66 -13.89
C PHE A 49 -9.46 1.59 -14.47
N LEU A 50 -10.15 0.85 -13.61
CA LEU A 50 -11.16 -0.14 -13.99
C LEU A 50 -12.53 0.35 -13.53
N LYS A 51 -13.50 0.29 -14.44
CA LYS A 51 -14.89 0.67 -14.14
C LYS A 51 -15.67 -0.55 -13.70
N PRO A 52 -16.40 -0.50 -12.57
CA PRO A 52 -17.27 -1.58 -12.17
C PRO A 52 -18.49 -1.69 -13.10
N LEU A 53 -18.97 -2.92 -13.29
CA LEU A 53 -20.24 -3.19 -13.97
C LEU A 53 -21.42 -2.88 -13.06
N LYS A 54 -21.25 -3.08 -11.76
CA LYS A 54 -22.29 -2.92 -10.75
C LYS A 54 -21.68 -2.50 -9.43
N GLY A 55 -22.50 -1.92 -8.54
CA GLY A 55 -22.13 -1.59 -7.18
C GLY A 55 -21.64 -0.16 -7.01
N ARG A 56 -21.16 0.15 -5.82
CA ARG A 56 -20.76 1.51 -5.42
C ARG A 56 -19.46 1.53 -4.63
N ILE A 57 -18.70 2.60 -4.82
CA ILE A 57 -17.53 2.98 -4.03
C ILE A 57 -17.81 4.36 -3.47
N GLU A 58 -17.96 4.45 -2.16
CA GLU A 58 -18.21 5.70 -1.45
C GLU A 58 -16.98 6.08 -0.62
N VAL A 59 -16.60 7.36 -0.64
CA VAL A 59 -15.56 7.94 0.24
C VAL A 59 -16.18 9.07 1.03
N ASN A 60 -16.22 8.94 2.34
CA ASN A 60 -16.84 9.90 3.25
C ASN A 60 -18.30 10.24 2.86
N GLY A 61 -19.06 9.21 2.40
CA GLY A 61 -20.46 9.36 1.98
C GLY A 61 -20.66 9.89 0.56
N ILE A 62 -19.58 10.20 -0.16
CA ILE A 62 -19.62 10.67 -1.55
C ILE A 62 -19.39 9.46 -2.47
N ASP A 63 -20.32 9.23 -3.39
CA ASP A 63 -20.16 8.20 -4.44
C ASP A 63 -19.11 8.64 -5.46
N ILE A 64 -18.00 7.90 -5.51
CA ILE A 64 -16.90 8.13 -6.44
C ILE A 64 -16.78 7.03 -7.50
N THR A 65 -17.76 6.16 -7.60
CA THR A 65 -17.73 4.94 -8.43
C THR A 65 -17.28 5.20 -9.86
N HIS A 66 -17.82 6.25 -10.46
CA HIS A 66 -17.53 6.62 -11.85
C HIS A 66 -16.56 7.80 -11.99
N TRP A 67 -15.97 8.26 -10.88
CA TRP A 67 -14.99 9.35 -10.93
C TRP A 67 -13.70 8.87 -11.61
N PRO A 68 -13.12 9.69 -12.48
CA PRO A 68 -11.83 9.39 -13.05
C PRO A 68 -10.71 9.52 -12.00
N PRO A 69 -9.55 8.89 -12.21
CA PRO A 69 -8.46 8.79 -11.23
C PRO A 69 -8.04 10.15 -10.62
N GLU A 70 -7.92 11.17 -11.45
CA GLU A 70 -7.47 12.51 -11.05
C GLU A 70 -8.42 13.23 -10.08
N LYS A 71 -9.69 12.82 -10.01
CA LYS A 71 -10.69 13.39 -9.09
C LYS A 71 -10.80 12.65 -7.76
N ARG A 72 -10.28 11.42 -7.66
CA ARG A 72 -10.42 10.58 -6.46
C ARG A 72 -9.53 11.01 -5.29
N ASN A 73 -8.50 11.80 -5.57
CA ASN A 73 -7.47 12.19 -4.59
C ASN A 73 -6.86 10.97 -3.85
N PHE A 74 -6.63 9.89 -4.58
CA PHE A 74 -5.91 8.70 -4.14
C PHE A 74 -4.48 8.75 -4.69
N ALA A 75 -3.55 8.09 -4.01
CA ALA A 75 -2.20 7.89 -4.52
C ALA A 75 -1.89 6.40 -4.56
N LEU A 76 -1.23 5.94 -5.62
CA LEU A 76 -0.79 4.57 -5.80
C LEU A 76 0.74 4.51 -5.81
N ILE A 77 1.30 3.61 -5.01
CA ILE A 77 2.70 3.20 -5.11
C ILE A 77 2.69 1.78 -5.70
N PRO A 78 3.07 1.62 -6.97
CA PRO A 78 3.18 0.30 -7.59
C PRO A 78 4.43 -0.43 -7.10
N GLN A 79 4.53 -1.72 -7.41
CA GLN A 79 5.59 -2.62 -6.98
C GLN A 79 7.00 -2.15 -7.37
N ASP A 80 7.16 -1.51 -8.52
CA ASP A 80 8.42 -0.97 -9.04
C ASP A 80 8.69 0.48 -8.63
N TYR A 81 7.81 1.04 -7.76
CA TYR A 81 7.81 2.44 -7.31
C TYR A 81 7.53 3.46 -8.40
N ALA A 82 7.65 3.15 -9.69
CA ALA A 82 7.43 3.99 -10.86
C ALA A 82 8.02 5.42 -10.71
N LEU A 83 9.27 5.53 -10.24
CA LEU A 83 9.96 6.81 -10.14
C LEU A 83 10.35 7.32 -11.53
N PHE A 84 10.27 8.63 -11.73
CA PHE A 84 10.65 9.28 -12.99
C PHE A 84 12.19 9.34 -13.08
N SER A 85 12.80 8.47 -13.88
CA SER A 85 14.26 8.31 -14.01
C SER A 85 14.97 9.57 -14.53
N HIS A 86 14.28 10.36 -15.37
CA HIS A 86 14.79 11.63 -15.91
C HIS A 86 14.71 12.80 -14.93
N MET A 87 14.27 12.58 -13.70
CA MET A 87 14.13 13.58 -12.65
C MET A 87 14.97 13.24 -11.41
N ASN A 88 15.49 14.25 -10.72
CA ASN A 88 16.05 14.07 -9.39
C ASN A 88 14.96 13.82 -8.34
N VAL A 89 15.37 13.51 -7.11
CA VAL A 89 14.46 13.22 -5.98
C VAL A 89 13.51 14.39 -5.71
N PHE A 90 14.03 15.62 -5.64
CA PHE A 90 13.20 16.81 -5.42
C PHE A 90 12.09 16.93 -6.47
N ASN A 91 12.41 16.78 -7.74
CA ASN A 91 11.45 16.91 -8.83
C ASN A 91 10.44 15.77 -8.87
N ASN A 92 10.84 14.54 -8.51
CA ASN A 92 9.91 13.42 -8.33
C ASN A 92 8.86 13.76 -7.26
N ILE A 93 9.29 14.23 -6.09
CA ILE A 93 8.38 14.59 -5.00
C ILE A 93 7.50 15.77 -5.39
N ALA A 94 8.08 16.82 -5.98
CA ALA A 94 7.40 18.05 -6.36
C ALA A 94 6.38 17.87 -7.50
N TYR A 95 6.43 16.76 -8.23
CA TYR A 95 5.71 16.59 -9.51
C TYR A 95 4.21 16.86 -9.40
N GLY A 96 3.53 16.19 -8.46
CA GLY A 96 2.10 16.37 -8.25
C GLY A 96 1.69 17.78 -7.81
N LEU A 97 2.55 18.46 -7.05
CA LEU A 97 2.32 19.85 -6.62
C LEU A 97 2.47 20.84 -7.79
N LYS A 98 3.44 20.57 -8.70
CA LYS A 98 3.64 21.37 -9.93
C LYS A 98 2.43 21.29 -10.86
N ILE A 99 1.88 20.09 -11.07
CA ILE A 99 0.69 19.88 -11.90
C ILE A 99 -0.51 20.64 -11.32
N ARG A 100 -0.61 20.74 -10.00
CA ARG A 100 -1.66 21.51 -9.32
C ARG A 100 -1.45 23.02 -9.38
N GLY A 101 -0.38 23.50 -10.05
CA GLY A 101 -0.11 24.93 -10.25
C GLY A 101 0.31 25.69 -8.97
N LEU A 102 0.82 25.01 -7.96
CA LEU A 102 1.21 25.65 -6.71
C LEU A 102 2.50 26.47 -6.87
N SER A 103 2.68 27.52 -6.02
CA SER A 103 3.84 28.42 -6.10
C SER A 103 5.14 27.68 -5.80
N LYS A 104 6.25 28.15 -6.39
CA LYS A 104 7.59 27.56 -6.20
C LYS A 104 8.02 27.53 -4.73
N ASP A 105 7.72 28.59 -3.98
CA ASP A 105 8.08 28.69 -2.56
C ASP A 105 7.28 27.71 -1.69
N TYR A 106 5.99 27.57 -1.97
CA TYR A 106 5.16 26.57 -1.32
C TYR A 106 5.67 25.15 -1.61
N ILE A 107 5.95 24.84 -2.88
CA ILE A 107 6.47 23.52 -3.29
C ILE A 107 7.78 23.22 -2.56
N ARG A 108 8.75 24.18 -2.56
CA ARG A 108 10.03 24.01 -1.88
C ARG A 108 9.82 23.66 -0.40
N ARG A 109 9.02 24.44 0.31
CA ARG A 109 8.76 24.22 1.74
C ARG A 109 8.17 22.83 2.00
N VAL A 110 7.09 22.47 1.28
CA VAL A 110 6.37 21.20 1.52
C VAL A 110 7.22 19.98 1.12
N VAL A 111 8.03 20.09 0.06
CA VAL A 111 8.97 19.03 -0.32
C VAL A 111 10.04 18.82 0.77
N HIS A 112 10.61 19.87 1.33
CA HIS A 112 11.57 19.76 2.44
C HIS A 112 10.90 19.17 3.69
N GLU A 113 9.69 19.60 4.04
CA GLU A 113 8.94 19.05 5.18
C GLU A 113 8.74 17.54 5.05
N ILE A 114 8.23 17.07 3.91
CA ILE A 114 7.99 15.62 3.71
C ILE A 114 9.31 14.84 3.59
N ALA A 115 10.33 15.41 2.97
CA ALA A 115 11.64 14.79 2.84
C ALA A 115 12.33 14.60 4.21
N SER A 116 12.20 15.58 5.10
CA SER A 116 12.66 15.50 6.49
C SER A 116 11.93 14.39 7.27
N ILE A 117 10.58 14.35 7.17
CA ILE A 117 9.78 13.30 7.82
C ILE A 117 10.20 11.90 7.35
N LEU A 118 10.52 11.75 6.05
CA LEU A 118 10.89 10.47 5.43
C LEU A 118 12.40 10.20 5.44
N GLU A 119 13.20 11.06 6.10
CA GLU A 119 14.65 10.90 6.27
C GLU A 119 15.40 10.82 4.93
N ILE A 120 15.00 11.63 3.93
CA ILE A 120 15.59 11.69 2.58
C ILE A 120 16.01 13.09 2.13
N GLU A 121 16.05 14.04 3.05
CA GLU A 121 16.40 15.43 2.74
C GLU A 121 17.81 15.55 2.12
N HIS A 122 18.75 14.75 2.62
CA HIS A 122 20.14 14.71 2.17
C HIS A 122 20.34 14.19 0.73
N ILE A 123 19.30 13.57 0.11
CA ILE A 123 19.38 13.04 -1.25
C ILE A 123 18.50 13.80 -2.26
N LEU A 124 17.89 14.92 -1.89
CA LEU A 124 16.93 15.66 -2.74
C LEU A 124 17.50 16.03 -4.13
N ASN A 125 18.80 16.27 -4.24
CA ASN A 125 19.46 16.65 -5.49
C ASN A 125 19.97 15.43 -6.29
N ARG A 126 19.91 14.20 -5.74
CA ARG A 126 20.42 13.00 -6.41
C ARG A 126 19.45 12.52 -7.50
N ASN A 127 20.01 11.88 -8.54
CA ASN A 127 19.24 11.15 -9.52
C ASN A 127 18.67 9.88 -8.89
N VAL A 128 17.40 9.55 -9.20
CA VAL A 128 16.71 8.39 -8.63
C VAL A 128 17.33 7.05 -9.03
N ASP A 129 18.03 6.97 -10.16
CA ASP A 129 18.68 5.74 -10.61
C ASP A 129 19.85 5.34 -9.70
N SER A 130 20.48 6.32 -9.04
CA SER A 130 21.60 6.10 -8.10
C SER A 130 21.17 5.69 -6.69
N LEU A 131 19.87 5.54 -6.44
CA LEU A 131 19.33 5.27 -5.12
C LEU A 131 19.28 3.77 -4.82
N SER A 132 19.50 3.43 -3.55
CA SER A 132 19.19 2.09 -3.02
C SER A 132 17.67 1.80 -3.06
N GLY A 133 17.28 0.52 -2.99
CA GLY A 133 15.87 0.13 -2.97
C GLY A 133 15.07 0.81 -1.86
N GLY A 134 15.64 0.92 -0.66
CA GLY A 134 14.98 1.60 0.45
C GLY A 134 14.84 3.12 0.26
N GLU A 135 15.85 3.77 -0.33
CA GLU A 135 15.74 5.19 -0.70
C GLU A 135 14.69 5.41 -1.79
N LYS A 136 14.64 4.55 -2.82
CA LYS A 136 13.59 4.59 -3.86
C LYS A 136 12.20 4.47 -3.26
N GLN A 137 12.00 3.54 -2.33
CA GLN A 137 10.73 3.38 -1.62
C GLN A 137 10.33 4.64 -0.85
N ARG A 138 11.27 5.24 -0.09
CA ARG A 138 11.00 6.49 0.66
C ARG A 138 10.68 7.66 -0.27
N VAL A 139 11.34 7.77 -1.42
CA VAL A 139 11.04 8.79 -2.43
C VAL A 139 9.65 8.59 -3.03
N ALA A 140 9.26 7.34 -3.35
CA ALA A 140 7.92 7.03 -3.83
C ALA A 140 6.85 7.37 -2.79
N LEU A 141 7.11 7.06 -1.51
CA LEU A 141 6.23 7.42 -0.40
C LEU A 141 6.12 8.95 -0.24
N ALA A 142 7.23 9.69 -0.34
CA ALA A 142 7.23 11.15 -0.31
C ALA A 142 6.40 11.75 -1.45
N ARG A 143 6.59 11.26 -2.68
CA ARG A 143 5.84 11.69 -3.86
C ARG A 143 4.34 11.45 -3.71
N ALA A 144 3.97 10.32 -3.11
CA ALA A 144 2.58 9.98 -2.87
C ALA A 144 1.95 10.82 -1.75
N LEU A 145 2.65 11.03 -0.63
CA LEU A 145 2.12 11.70 0.55
C LEU A 145 2.13 13.23 0.47
N VAL A 146 3.05 13.82 -0.32
CA VAL A 146 3.19 15.28 -0.44
C VAL A 146 1.92 15.97 -0.94
N VAL A 147 1.11 15.28 -1.73
CA VAL A 147 -0.18 15.77 -2.25
C VAL A 147 -1.34 15.57 -1.29
N LYS A 148 -1.08 15.02 -0.09
CA LYS A 148 -2.06 14.74 0.96
C LYS A 148 -3.26 13.94 0.42
N PRO A 149 -3.06 12.72 -0.08
CA PRO A 149 -4.14 11.90 -0.60
C PRO A 149 -5.09 11.47 0.52
N HIS A 150 -6.38 11.24 0.20
CA HIS A 150 -7.32 10.61 1.13
C HIS A 150 -6.92 9.17 1.44
N VAL A 151 -6.40 8.46 0.44
CA VAL A 151 -6.03 7.04 0.54
C VAL A 151 -4.71 6.81 -0.18
N LEU A 152 -3.80 6.11 0.50
CA LEU A 152 -2.58 5.58 -0.08
C LEU A 152 -2.76 4.10 -0.40
N LEU A 153 -2.64 3.77 -1.68
CA LEU A 153 -2.67 2.42 -2.20
C LEU A 153 -1.23 1.92 -2.40
N LEU A 154 -0.92 0.72 -1.90
CA LEU A 154 0.40 0.12 -1.94
C LEU A 154 0.30 -1.25 -2.60
N ASP A 155 0.93 -1.42 -3.77
CA ASP A 155 0.95 -2.70 -4.48
C ASP A 155 2.29 -3.39 -4.24
N GLU A 156 2.30 -4.43 -3.39
CA GLU A 156 3.48 -5.24 -3.02
C GLU A 156 4.72 -4.37 -2.67
N PRO A 157 4.62 -3.38 -1.77
CA PRO A 157 5.64 -2.33 -1.59
C PRO A 157 6.99 -2.84 -1.10
N PHE A 158 7.08 -4.09 -0.66
CA PHE A 158 8.31 -4.70 -0.14
C PHE A 158 8.86 -5.82 -1.03
N ALA A 159 8.21 -6.16 -2.15
CA ALA A 159 8.58 -7.33 -2.96
C ALA A 159 10.01 -7.26 -3.51
N ASN A 160 10.47 -6.06 -3.90
CA ASN A 160 11.77 -5.83 -4.53
C ASN A 160 12.90 -5.54 -3.52
N LEU A 161 12.68 -5.80 -2.23
CA LEU A 161 13.66 -5.57 -1.17
C LEU A 161 14.21 -6.90 -0.66
N ASP A 162 15.52 -6.93 -0.35
CA ASP A 162 16.11 -8.04 0.39
C ASP A 162 15.50 -8.19 1.79
N PRO A 163 15.60 -9.37 2.44
CA PRO A 163 14.92 -9.62 3.72
C PRO A 163 15.26 -8.63 4.84
N ARG A 164 16.52 -8.18 4.91
CA ARG A 164 16.99 -7.20 5.92
C ARG A 164 16.36 -5.83 5.69
N LEU A 165 16.40 -5.38 4.44
CA LEU A 165 15.85 -4.09 4.05
C LEU A 165 14.33 -4.10 4.16
N ARG A 166 13.67 -5.21 3.83
CA ARG A 166 12.22 -5.40 3.99
C ARG A 166 11.78 -5.20 5.45
N ALA A 167 12.49 -5.82 6.40
CA ALA A 167 12.18 -5.65 7.83
C ALA A 167 12.31 -4.19 8.29
N LYS A 168 13.39 -3.51 7.90
CA LYS A 168 13.60 -2.09 8.20
C LYS A 168 12.52 -1.20 7.57
N SER A 169 12.16 -1.47 6.32
CA SER A 169 11.13 -0.70 5.59
C SER A 169 9.74 -0.87 6.21
N ARG A 170 9.37 -2.07 6.66
CA ARG A 170 8.12 -2.28 7.42
C ARG A 170 8.05 -1.41 8.66
N CYS A 171 9.07 -1.49 9.53
CA CYS A 171 9.14 -0.67 10.74
C CYS A 171 9.08 0.83 10.42
N PHE A 172 9.77 1.25 9.35
CA PHE A 172 9.78 2.64 8.90
C PHE A 172 8.38 3.10 8.46
N ILE A 173 7.72 2.37 7.52
CA ILE A 173 6.39 2.75 7.02
C ILE A 173 5.36 2.72 8.15
N LYS A 174 5.41 1.75 9.07
CA LYS A 174 4.53 1.69 10.22
C LYS A 174 4.66 2.95 11.10
N ARG A 175 5.89 3.35 11.43
CA ARG A 175 6.18 4.59 12.18
C ARG A 175 5.65 5.84 11.45
N ILE A 176 5.81 5.92 10.14
CA ILE A 176 5.29 7.03 9.32
C ILE A 176 3.76 7.03 9.32
N HIS A 177 3.13 5.87 9.19
CA HIS A 177 1.67 5.74 9.28
C HIS A 177 1.14 6.19 10.65
N GLU A 178 1.75 5.75 11.74
CA GLU A 178 1.40 6.16 13.12
C GLU A 178 1.51 7.69 13.32
N ARG A 179 2.53 8.30 12.70
CA ARG A 179 2.77 9.75 12.78
C ARG A 179 1.80 10.57 11.94
N LEU A 180 1.51 10.13 10.70
CA LEU A 180 0.74 10.91 9.72
C LEU A 180 -0.73 10.49 9.63
N ARG A 181 -1.09 9.32 10.12
CA ARG A 181 -2.47 8.78 10.18
C ARG A 181 -3.21 8.80 8.84
N PHE A 182 -2.52 8.56 7.73
CA PHE A 182 -3.16 8.38 6.43
C PHE A 182 -3.89 7.03 6.34
N THR A 183 -4.98 6.97 5.59
CA THR A 183 -5.63 5.69 5.28
C THR A 183 -4.78 4.94 4.26
N ALA A 184 -4.41 3.70 4.55
CA ALA A 184 -3.60 2.86 3.67
C ALA A 184 -4.35 1.59 3.28
N ILE A 185 -4.25 1.21 2.00
CA ILE A 185 -4.66 -0.10 1.50
C ILE A 185 -3.43 -0.75 0.88
N HIS A 186 -2.92 -1.79 1.50
CA HIS A 186 -1.70 -2.48 1.11
C HIS A 186 -2.05 -3.89 0.64
N VAL A 187 -1.78 -4.21 -0.61
CA VAL A 187 -1.94 -5.58 -1.11
C VAL A 187 -0.61 -6.31 -1.05
N THR A 188 -0.65 -7.56 -0.59
CA THR A 188 0.54 -8.42 -0.47
C THR A 188 0.15 -9.90 -0.50
N HIS A 189 1.12 -10.75 -0.84
CA HIS A 189 1.04 -12.20 -0.65
C HIS A 189 1.81 -12.65 0.61
N ASN A 190 2.49 -11.74 1.30
CA ASN A 190 3.33 -12.05 2.46
C ASN A 190 2.57 -11.88 3.77
N ILE A 191 2.36 -12.98 4.50
CA ILE A 191 1.64 -12.96 5.77
C ILE A 191 2.36 -12.14 6.85
N ILE A 192 3.69 -12.06 6.82
CA ILE A 192 4.45 -11.28 7.81
C ILE A 192 4.16 -9.79 7.64
N ASP A 193 4.05 -9.32 6.39
CA ASP A 193 3.64 -7.94 6.10
C ASP A 193 2.25 -7.67 6.65
N ALA A 194 1.29 -8.60 6.40
CA ALA A 194 -0.08 -8.47 6.88
C ALA A 194 -0.16 -8.43 8.41
N ILE A 195 0.50 -9.37 9.10
CA ILE A 195 0.43 -9.46 10.58
C ILE A 195 1.08 -8.23 11.25
N LEU A 196 2.22 -7.76 10.71
CA LEU A 196 3.00 -6.69 11.37
C LEU A 196 2.48 -5.28 11.06
N MET A 197 1.81 -5.09 9.90
CA MET A 197 1.42 -3.78 9.43
C MET A 197 -0.07 -3.48 9.65
N ALA A 198 -0.94 -4.49 9.52
CA ALA A 198 -2.37 -4.28 9.44
C ALA A 198 -3.03 -3.93 10.77
N ASP A 199 -3.99 -3.01 10.71
CA ASP A 199 -5.06 -2.91 11.72
C ASP A 199 -6.08 -4.02 11.49
N ARG A 200 -6.49 -4.25 10.21
CA ARG A 200 -7.29 -5.41 9.80
C ARG A 200 -6.76 -6.01 8.49
N ILE A 201 -6.93 -7.32 8.37
CA ILE A 201 -6.55 -8.11 7.20
C ILE A 201 -7.82 -8.56 6.48
N GLY A 202 -7.94 -8.17 5.19
CA GLY A 202 -8.90 -8.75 4.27
C GLY A 202 -8.24 -9.88 3.49
N TYR A 203 -8.68 -11.11 3.68
CA TYR A 203 -8.16 -12.24 2.90
C TYR A 203 -8.95 -12.40 1.60
N MET A 204 -8.24 -12.36 0.48
CA MET A 204 -8.82 -12.46 -0.85
C MET A 204 -8.52 -13.83 -1.48
N LYS A 205 -9.56 -14.47 -2.00
CA LYS A 205 -9.49 -15.71 -2.76
C LYS A 205 -10.46 -15.62 -3.93
N GLU A 206 -10.06 -16.03 -5.12
CA GLU A 206 -10.91 -16.13 -6.33
C GLU A 206 -11.77 -14.89 -6.59
N GLY A 207 -11.16 -13.71 -6.48
CA GLY A 207 -11.85 -12.43 -6.74
C GLY A 207 -12.81 -11.98 -5.64
N ARG A 208 -12.79 -12.57 -4.44
CA ARG A 208 -13.68 -12.25 -3.33
C ARG A 208 -12.93 -12.05 -2.03
N PHE A 209 -13.43 -11.18 -1.16
CA PHE A 209 -13.03 -11.17 0.24
C PHE A 209 -13.72 -12.31 0.98
N VAL A 210 -12.94 -13.28 1.44
CA VAL A 210 -13.45 -14.43 2.20
C VAL A 210 -13.67 -14.07 3.65
N THR A 211 -12.80 -13.24 4.20
CA THR A 211 -12.89 -12.75 5.58
C THR A 211 -12.18 -11.40 5.75
N VAL A 212 -12.59 -10.64 6.76
CA VAL A 212 -11.94 -9.41 7.21
C VAL A 212 -11.83 -9.46 8.73
N LEU A 213 -10.60 -9.63 9.23
CA LEU A 213 -10.32 -9.89 10.64
C LEU A 213 -9.14 -9.05 11.17
N TYR A 214 -9.04 -8.93 12.49
CA TYR A 214 -7.83 -8.43 13.13
C TYR A 214 -6.68 -9.45 12.98
N PRO A 215 -5.40 -9.04 12.94
CA PRO A 215 -4.27 -9.95 12.77
C PRO A 215 -4.26 -11.12 13.78
N LYS A 216 -4.58 -10.86 15.04
CA LYS A 216 -4.65 -11.88 16.11
C LYS A 216 -5.75 -12.94 15.90
N GLU A 217 -6.80 -12.59 15.17
CA GLU A 217 -7.89 -13.50 14.82
C GLU A 217 -7.54 -14.24 13.54
N PHE A 218 -6.99 -13.53 12.56
CA PHE A 218 -6.62 -14.10 11.26
C PHE A 218 -5.64 -15.27 11.39
N ILE A 219 -4.61 -15.17 12.24
CA ILE A 219 -3.62 -16.24 12.45
C ILE A 219 -4.22 -17.56 12.95
N LYS A 220 -5.44 -17.55 13.48
CA LYS A 220 -6.15 -18.74 13.98
C LYS A 220 -7.03 -19.38 12.90
N THR A 221 -7.17 -18.78 11.73
CA THR A 221 -8.00 -19.28 10.65
C THR A 221 -7.29 -20.35 9.82
N GLU A 222 -8.06 -21.17 9.12
CA GLU A 222 -7.53 -22.09 8.11
C GLU A 222 -6.78 -21.37 6.98
N TYR A 223 -7.15 -20.12 6.66
CA TYR A 223 -6.51 -19.31 5.63
C TYR A 223 -5.08 -18.88 5.97
N ALA A 224 -4.74 -18.80 7.24
CA ALA A 224 -3.39 -18.49 7.70
C ALA A 224 -2.45 -19.71 7.64
N ARG A 225 -3.00 -20.94 7.77
CA ARG A 225 -2.24 -22.19 7.86
C ARG A 225 -1.17 -22.35 6.78
N PRO A 226 -1.48 -22.24 5.48
CA PRO A 226 -0.48 -22.46 4.42
C PRO A 226 0.76 -21.57 4.57
N TYR A 227 0.57 -20.34 5.07
CA TYR A 227 1.66 -19.40 5.32
C TYR A 227 2.42 -19.70 6.61
N LEU A 228 1.72 -20.17 7.65
CA LEU A 228 2.32 -20.49 8.95
C LEU A 228 3.13 -21.77 8.87
N ASP A 229 2.68 -22.75 8.11
CA ASP A 229 3.39 -24.04 7.89
C ASP A 229 4.76 -23.86 7.22
N GLU A 230 4.94 -22.78 6.43
CA GLU A 230 6.25 -22.40 5.91
C GLU A 230 7.18 -21.78 6.96
N ILE A 231 6.65 -21.13 7.98
CA ILE A 231 7.41 -20.34 8.96
C ILE A 231 7.70 -21.15 10.24
N LEU A 232 6.76 -21.98 10.67
CA LEU A 232 6.85 -22.75 11.92
C LEU A 232 8.07 -23.66 12.00
N PRO A 233 8.45 -24.44 10.95
CA PRO A 233 9.64 -25.29 10.99
C PRO A 233 10.93 -24.50 11.23
N LEU A 234 11.03 -23.28 10.68
CA LEU A 234 12.17 -22.39 10.91
C LEU A 234 12.24 -21.91 12.36
N SER A 235 11.10 -21.62 12.97
CA SER A 235 11.03 -21.17 14.38
C SER A 235 11.41 -22.27 15.36
N GLU A 236 11.04 -23.52 15.09
CA GLU A 236 11.42 -24.71 15.87
C GLU A 236 12.90 -25.03 15.72
N TYR A 237 13.41 -24.96 14.50
CA TYR A 237 14.85 -25.14 14.24
C TYR A 237 15.71 -24.12 14.98
N LEU A 238 15.31 -22.84 14.98
CA LEU A 238 16.02 -21.76 15.68
C LEU A 238 15.96 -21.91 17.20
N LYS A 239 14.84 -22.38 17.77
CA LYS A 239 14.73 -22.68 19.20
C LYS A 239 15.67 -23.81 19.61
N ASN A 240 15.73 -24.89 18.83
CA ASN A 240 16.55 -26.06 19.10
C ASN A 240 18.06 -25.78 18.90
N SER A 241 18.44 -24.87 17.98
CA SER A 241 19.84 -24.49 17.77
C SER A 241 20.38 -23.48 18.81
N SER A 242 19.49 -22.76 19.51
CA SER A 242 19.90 -21.82 20.58
C SER A 242 20.23 -22.48 21.91
N TYR A 243 19.95 -23.79 22.08
CA TYR A 243 20.26 -24.57 23.28
C TYR A 243 21.58 -25.37 23.19
N ASN A 244 22.31 -25.27 22.05
CA ASN A 244 23.56 -26.02 21.82
C ASN A 244 24.81 -25.12 21.78
N ASN A 245 24.78 -23.94 22.39
CA ASN A 245 25.98 -23.11 22.61
C ASN A 245 26.14 -22.74 24.08
#